data_8928bd7a7ba8ccfe68d0778a90c57849
#
_entry.id   8928bd7a7ba8ccfe68d0778a90c57849
#
_cell.length_a   1.000
_cell.length_b   1.000
_cell.length_c   1.000
_cell.angle_alpha   90.00
_cell.angle_beta   90.00
_cell.angle_gamma   90.00
#
_symmetry.space_group_name_H-M   'P 1'
#
loop_
_entity.id
_entity.type
_entity.pdbx_description
1 polymer ?
#
loop_
_entity_poly.entity_id
_entity_poly.type
_entity_poly.pdbx_seq_one_letter_code
_entity_poly.pdbx_strand_id
1 'polypeptide(L)'
;SIAVNTAENFFYSKNQREVLEFSYDEVILINKNNEDIFYVIQLNPRGFILVAADDLIMPILGYSFENEFVISTSYPSNINYLFNLYSSELSEQKINNVQREDIFNQWIKFSNPVDFEQQTRSVSPLLQARFNQDSSWNDMCPEDPDGPGGNVYVGCVAVAMAQIMHYWSYPEVGYSSHGYTHNQYGYQYANFGASYYDYNQMPNTYPTSETQELLYHCAVSVNMNFGIDGSGSQTSRARNAMRNYFIFKNDIDEISASSYSSTQYRNILQNELNLNRPLYVDGC
;
A
#
# COMPACT_ATOMS: atom_id res chain seq x y z
N SER A 1 25.65 9.52 -11.78
CA SER A 1 25.55 9.98 -10.37
C SER A 1 25.24 8.78 -9.46
N ILE A 2 25.48 8.91 -8.16
CA ILE A 2 25.15 7.86 -7.18
C ILE A 2 23.65 7.49 -7.29
N ALA A 3 22.77 8.47 -7.35
CA ALA A 3 21.34 8.25 -7.46
C ALA A 3 20.95 7.42 -8.70
N VAL A 4 21.55 7.70 -9.86
CA VAL A 4 21.28 6.92 -11.09
C VAL A 4 21.78 5.49 -10.97
N ASN A 5 23.00 5.28 -10.44
CA ASN A 5 23.54 3.94 -10.24
C ASN A 5 22.69 3.13 -9.24
N THR A 6 22.23 3.78 -8.17
CA THR A 6 21.34 3.16 -7.18
C THR A 6 20.01 2.76 -7.81
N ALA A 7 19.42 3.64 -8.63
CA ALA A 7 18.20 3.35 -9.37
C ALA A 7 18.38 2.21 -10.38
N GLU A 8 19.48 2.19 -11.13
CA GLU A 8 19.82 1.15 -12.10
C GLU A 8 19.96 -0.23 -11.42
N ASN A 9 20.74 -0.30 -10.34
CA ASN A 9 20.91 -1.56 -9.60
C ASN A 9 19.58 -2.02 -8.98
N PHE A 10 18.77 -1.09 -8.47
CA PHE A 10 17.44 -1.40 -7.99
C PHE A 10 16.53 -1.92 -9.13
N PHE A 11 16.52 -1.23 -10.28
CA PHE A 11 15.74 -1.65 -11.46
C PHE A 11 16.06 -3.09 -11.86
N TYR A 12 17.34 -3.43 -12.02
CA TYR A 12 17.75 -4.80 -12.35
C TYR A 12 17.42 -5.78 -11.24
N SER A 13 17.40 -5.38 -9.97
CA SER A 13 16.99 -6.25 -8.87
C SER A 13 15.51 -6.66 -8.93
N LYS A 14 14.68 -5.86 -9.61
CA LYS A 14 13.23 -6.09 -9.75
C LYS A 14 12.84 -6.76 -11.07
N ASN A 15 13.60 -6.53 -12.12
CA ASN A 15 13.28 -6.94 -13.49
C ASN A 15 14.14 -8.11 -13.98
N GLN A 16 14.63 -8.99 -13.11
CA GLN A 16 15.54 -10.11 -13.45
C GLN A 16 14.97 -11.11 -14.46
N ARG A 17 13.64 -11.16 -14.65
CA ARG A 17 12.99 -12.13 -15.55
C ARG A 17 12.79 -11.63 -16.97
N GLU A 18 12.98 -10.35 -17.21
CA GLU A 18 12.86 -9.73 -18.52
C GLU A 18 14.19 -9.07 -18.86
N VAL A 19 14.66 -9.25 -20.08
CA VAL A 19 15.86 -8.56 -20.57
C VAL A 19 15.43 -7.12 -20.89
N LEU A 20 15.16 -6.33 -19.84
CA LEU A 20 14.86 -4.91 -19.96
C LEU A 20 16.15 -4.13 -19.73
N GLU A 21 16.47 -3.24 -20.64
CA GLU A 21 17.57 -2.30 -20.47
C GLU A 21 17.11 -1.11 -19.61
N PHE A 22 17.91 -0.76 -18.59
CA PHE A 22 17.66 0.44 -17.81
C PHE A 22 17.87 1.66 -18.68
N SER A 23 16.83 2.46 -18.83
CA SER A 23 16.85 3.73 -19.54
C SER A 23 16.02 4.76 -18.80
N TYR A 24 16.44 6.01 -18.82
CA TYR A 24 15.73 7.11 -18.17
C TYR A 24 15.79 8.38 -19.02
N ASP A 25 14.75 9.21 -18.92
CA ASP A 25 14.64 10.47 -19.65
C ASP A 25 15.16 11.64 -18.82
N GLU A 26 14.88 11.67 -17.53
CA GLU A 26 15.17 12.82 -16.68
C GLU A 26 15.50 12.41 -15.24
N VAL A 27 16.32 13.26 -14.59
CA VAL A 27 16.63 13.18 -13.15
C VAL A 27 16.28 14.50 -12.52
N ILE A 28 15.31 14.48 -11.61
CA ILE A 28 14.75 15.69 -10.99
C ILE A 28 15.02 15.62 -9.48
N LEU A 29 15.62 16.67 -8.93
CA LEU A 29 15.84 16.79 -7.49
C LEU A 29 14.63 17.46 -6.83
N ILE A 30 14.08 16.82 -5.84
CA ILE A 30 13.00 17.36 -5.02
C ILE A 30 13.57 17.91 -3.72
N ASN A 31 13.36 19.22 -3.55
CA ASN A 31 13.75 19.95 -2.34
C ASN A 31 12.50 20.27 -1.51
N LYS A 32 12.67 20.29 -0.21
CA LYS A 32 11.69 20.80 0.73
C LYS A 32 12.37 21.53 1.89
N ASN A 33 11.89 22.71 2.24
CA ASN A 33 12.44 23.52 3.32
C ASN A 33 13.96 23.81 3.16
N ASN A 34 14.44 24.02 1.93
CA ASN A 34 15.86 24.17 1.57
C ASN A 34 16.72 22.92 1.82
N GLU A 35 16.11 21.76 1.90
CA GLU A 35 16.80 20.48 2.05
C GLU A 35 16.49 19.58 0.85
N ASP A 36 17.52 18.92 0.33
CA ASP A 36 17.40 17.93 -0.73
C ASP A 36 16.85 16.64 -0.14
N ILE A 37 15.67 16.20 -0.58
CA ILE A 37 14.98 15.04 0.00
C ILE A 37 15.22 13.78 -0.83
N PHE A 38 14.96 13.85 -2.15
CA PHE A 38 15.16 12.73 -3.04
C PHE A 38 15.28 13.15 -4.50
N TYR A 39 15.82 12.25 -5.31
CA TYR A 39 15.81 12.32 -6.77
C TYR A 39 14.66 11.50 -7.32
N VAL A 40 13.97 12.06 -8.31
CA VAL A 40 13.05 11.33 -9.20
C VAL A 40 13.83 10.95 -10.45
N ILE A 41 13.98 9.65 -10.69
CA ILE A 41 14.54 9.11 -11.93
C ILE A 41 13.35 8.70 -12.79
N GLN A 42 13.01 9.49 -13.81
CA GLN A 42 11.94 9.16 -14.77
C GLN A 42 12.45 8.12 -15.77
N LEU A 43 11.83 6.94 -15.78
CA LEU A 43 12.24 5.83 -16.63
C LEU A 43 11.67 5.97 -18.05
N ASN A 44 12.38 5.44 -19.02
CA ASN A 44 11.95 5.35 -20.41
C ASN A 44 11.65 3.86 -20.76
N PRO A 45 10.50 3.52 -21.37
CA PRO A 45 9.47 4.43 -21.90
C PRO A 45 8.46 4.92 -20.85
N ARG A 46 8.45 4.42 -19.64
CA ARG A 46 7.56 4.85 -18.54
C ARG A 46 8.05 4.33 -17.21
N GLY A 47 7.57 4.94 -16.14
CA GLY A 47 7.90 4.56 -14.78
C GLY A 47 8.77 5.59 -14.08
N PHE A 48 9.03 5.39 -12.81
CA PHE A 48 9.94 6.21 -12.03
C PHE A 48 10.56 5.42 -10.86
N ILE A 49 11.68 5.92 -10.36
CA ILE A 49 12.29 5.47 -9.11
C ILE A 49 12.63 6.70 -8.28
N LEU A 50 12.22 6.72 -7.01
CA LEU A 50 12.57 7.76 -6.04
C LEU A 50 13.78 7.28 -5.24
N VAL A 51 14.90 8.00 -5.38
CA VAL A 51 16.16 7.70 -4.69
C VAL A 51 16.43 8.79 -3.68
N ALA A 52 16.67 8.44 -2.41
CA ALA A 52 17.02 9.41 -1.37
C ALA A 52 18.22 10.28 -1.77
N ALA A 53 18.20 11.54 -1.39
CA ALA A 53 19.30 12.46 -1.63
C ALA A 53 20.41 12.35 -0.57
N ASP A 54 20.15 11.64 0.53
CA ASP A 54 21.05 11.48 1.68
C ASP A 54 21.08 10.01 2.12
N ASP A 55 22.25 9.52 2.53
CA ASP A 55 22.46 8.12 2.91
C ASP A 55 22.01 7.78 4.35
N LEU A 56 21.50 8.74 5.08
CA LEU A 56 20.92 8.58 6.41
C LEU A 56 19.53 7.95 6.40
N ILE A 57 18.86 7.91 5.24
CA ILE A 57 17.56 7.26 5.06
C ILE A 57 17.63 6.18 3.97
N MET A 58 16.56 5.37 3.85
CA MET A 58 16.51 4.28 2.88
C MET A 58 16.79 4.76 1.45
N PRO A 59 17.64 4.06 0.67
CA PRO A 59 18.02 4.50 -0.67
C PRO A 59 16.86 4.59 -1.66
N ILE A 60 15.89 3.68 -1.59
CA ILE A 60 14.71 3.66 -2.46
C ILE A 60 13.49 4.00 -1.64
N LEU A 61 12.88 5.14 -1.93
CA LEU A 61 11.73 5.69 -1.24
C LEU A 61 10.39 5.30 -1.89
N GLY A 62 10.42 4.98 -3.19
CA GLY A 62 9.25 4.57 -3.94
C GLY A 62 9.59 4.30 -5.40
N TYR A 63 8.70 3.60 -6.10
CA TYR A 63 8.86 3.37 -7.54
C TYR A 63 7.54 2.95 -8.19
N SER A 64 7.49 3.12 -9.50
CA SER A 64 6.49 2.50 -10.38
C SER A 64 7.18 2.16 -11.70
N PHE A 65 6.83 1.02 -12.29
CA PHE A 65 7.25 0.66 -13.65
C PHE A 65 6.12 0.85 -14.68
N GLU A 66 4.96 1.32 -14.22
CA GLU A 66 3.76 1.47 -15.05
C GLU A 66 3.36 2.94 -15.25
N ASN A 67 3.61 3.81 -14.27
CA ASN A 67 3.17 5.20 -14.27
C ASN A 67 4.36 6.15 -14.11
N GLU A 68 4.25 7.33 -14.71
CA GLU A 68 5.21 8.43 -14.55
C GLU A 68 4.99 9.16 -13.22
N PHE A 69 6.05 9.74 -12.68
CA PHE A 69 5.95 10.65 -11.55
C PHE A 69 5.61 12.05 -12.06
N VAL A 70 4.41 12.53 -11.72
CA VAL A 70 3.97 13.86 -12.14
C VAL A 70 4.60 14.93 -11.24
N ILE A 71 5.48 15.75 -11.83
CA ILE A 71 6.03 16.91 -11.12
C ILE A 71 4.96 18.00 -11.06
N SER A 72 4.67 18.49 -9.86
CA SER A 72 3.64 19.48 -9.61
C SER A 72 4.07 20.51 -8.58
N THR A 73 3.54 21.70 -8.67
CA THR A 73 3.68 22.73 -7.65
C THR A 73 2.75 22.52 -6.45
N SER A 74 1.75 21.66 -6.64
CA SER A 74 0.80 21.27 -5.59
C SER A 74 0.49 19.79 -5.73
N TYR A 75 0.90 19.00 -4.74
CA TYR A 75 0.61 17.57 -4.67
C TYR A 75 -0.63 17.30 -3.83
N PRO A 76 -1.35 16.20 -4.08
CA PRO A 76 -2.40 15.72 -3.19
C PRO A 76 -1.93 15.56 -1.74
N SER A 77 -2.85 15.66 -0.78
CA SER A 77 -2.53 15.68 0.66
C SER A 77 -1.73 14.46 1.11
N ASN A 78 -2.03 13.26 0.58
CA ASN A 78 -1.32 12.02 0.87
C ASN A 78 0.13 12.05 0.36
N ILE A 79 0.40 12.61 -0.82
CA ILE A 79 1.75 12.76 -1.35
C ILE A 79 2.54 13.80 -0.56
N ASN A 80 1.90 14.92 -0.23
CA ASN A 80 2.52 15.93 0.65
C ASN A 80 2.85 15.37 2.03
N TYR A 81 1.99 14.53 2.59
CA TYR A 81 2.24 13.84 3.85
C TYR A 81 3.48 12.94 3.75
N LEU A 82 3.58 12.13 2.69
CA LEU A 82 4.73 11.26 2.44
C LEU A 82 6.05 12.05 2.33
N PHE A 83 6.05 13.19 1.63
CA PHE A 83 7.23 14.06 1.52
C PHE A 83 7.61 14.68 2.87
N ASN A 84 6.60 15.04 3.69
CA ASN A 84 6.85 15.50 5.06
C ASN A 84 7.49 14.40 5.91
N LEU A 85 7.02 13.16 5.76
CA LEU A 85 7.56 12.01 6.49
C LEU A 85 9.04 11.80 6.15
N TYR A 86 9.41 11.79 4.87
CA TYR A 86 10.81 11.64 4.45
C TYR A 86 11.70 12.79 4.93
N SER A 87 11.20 14.04 4.85
CA SER A 87 11.93 15.21 5.36
C SER A 87 12.12 15.13 6.88
N SER A 88 11.10 14.69 7.62
CA SER A 88 11.17 14.54 9.07
C SER A 88 12.13 13.41 9.48
N GLU A 89 12.09 12.26 8.80
CA GLU A 89 13.00 11.14 9.04
C GLU A 89 14.46 11.58 8.79
N LEU A 90 14.72 12.26 7.68
CA LEU A 90 16.05 12.78 7.37
C LEU A 90 16.56 13.76 8.44
N SER A 91 15.70 14.70 8.85
CA SER A 91 16.03 15.69 9.88
C SER A 91 16.32 15.02 11.23
N GLU A 92 15.54 14.02 11.61
CA GLU A 92 15.74 13.25 12.84
C GLU A 92 17.06 12.47 12.82
N GLN A 93 17.38 11.81 11.72
CA GLN A 93 18.64 11.06 11.57
C GLN A 93 19.85 12.00 11.62
N LYS A 94 19.77 13.18 11.02
CA LYS A 94 20.83 14.20 11.10
C LYS A 94 21.08 14.69 12.54
N ILE A 95 20.01 14.84 13.33
CA ILE A 95 20.13 15.26 14.73
C ILE A 95 20.76 14.14 15.59
N ASN A 96 20.29 12.91 15.39
CA ASN A 96 20.71 11.76 16.19
C ASN A 96 22.13 11.28 15.83
N ASN A 97 22.61 11.60 14.63
CA ASN A 97 23.92 11.21 14.09
C ASN A 97 24.25 9.72 14.26
N VAL A 98 23.24 8.85 14.15
CA VAL A 98 23.38 7.39 14.27
C VAL A 98 23.12 6.78 12.91
N GLN A 99 24.18 6.22 12.32
CA GLN A 99 24.03 5.46 11.09
C GLN A 99 23.35 4.12 11.41
N ARG A 100 22.17 3.89 10.87
CA ARG A 100 21.44 2.63 11.01
C ARG A 100 22.04 1.57 10.08
N GLU A 101 22.40 0.43 10.66
CA GLU A 101 23.04 -0.67 9.94
C GLU A 101 22.17 -1.20 8.78
N ASP A 102 20.86 -1.25 8.96
CA ASP A 102 19.93 -1.70 7.93
C ASP A 102 19.90 -0.74 6.73
N ILE A 103 19.93 0.57 6.95
CA ILE A 103 20.02 1.61 5.91
C ILE A 103 21.36 1.50 5.17
N PHE A 104 22.46 1.44 5.93
CA PHE A 104 23.80 1.29 5.37
C PHE A 104 23.92 0.07 4.46
N ASN A 105 23.42 -1.08 4.90
CA ASN A 105 23.42 -2.31 4.12
C ASN A 105 22.58 -2.21 2.83
N GLN A 106 21.48 -1.45 2.83
CA GLN A 106 20.69 -1.20 1.63
C GLN A 106 21.43 -0.29 0.64
N TRP A 107 22.12 0.74 1.11
CA TRP A 107 22.96 1.58 0.26
C TRP A 107 24.10 0.77 -0.36
N ILE A 108 24.82 -0.05 0.42
CA ILE A 108 25.84 -0.97 -0.12
C ILE A 108 25.25 -1.88 -1.20
N LYS A 109 24.08 -2.45 -0.94
CA LYS A 109 23.40 -3.36 -1.87
C LYS A 109 23.16 -2.72 -3.23
N PHE A 110 22.71 -1.46 -3.26
CA PHE A 110 22.39 -0.77 -4.50
C PHE A 110 23.53 0.12 -5.04
N SER A 111 24.63 0.30 -4.31
CA SER A 111 25.83 1.00 -4.79
C SER A 111 26.76 0.12 -5.60
N ASN A 112 26.72 -1.20 -5.40
CA ASN A 112 27.56 -2.16 -6.13
C ASN A 112 26.74 -2.86 -7.19
N PRO A 113 27.31 -3.15 -8.39
CA PRO A 113 26.69 -4.05 -9.35
C PRO A 113 26.43 -5.39 -8.66
N VAL A 114 25.18 -5.75 -8.52
CA VAL A 114 24.81 -6.98 -7.82
C VAL A 114 25.04 -8.15 -8.77
N ASP A 115 25.73 -9.17 -8.28
CA ASP A 115 25.78 -10.48 -8.93
C ASP A 115 24.39 -11.11 -8.75
N PHE A 116 23.53 -11.01 -9.78
CA PHE A 116 22.10 -11.29 -9.72
C PHE A 116 21.75 -12.77 -9.59
N GLU A 117 22.73 -13.67 -9.58
CA GLU A 117 22.47 -15.12 -9.53
C GLU A 117 21.93 -15.65 -8.19
N GLN A 118 21.90 -14.87 -7.11
CA GLN A 118 21.56 -15.40 -5.79
C GLN A 118 20.25 -14.90 -5.14
N GLN A 119 19.41 -14.10 -5.78
CA GLN A 119 18.19 -13.59 -5.15
C GLN A 119 16.88 -13.90 -5.88
N THR A 120 16.74 -15.06 -6.49
CA THR A 120 15.48 -15.52 -7.08
C THR A 120 14.54 -16.15 -6.03
N ARG A 121 14.11 -15.38 -5.05
CA ARG A 121 12.96 -15.73 -4.19
C ARG A 121 11.92 -14.60 -4.22
N SER A 122 11.49 -14.21 -5.40
CA SER A 122 10.31 -13.40 -5.54
C SER A 122 9.10 -14.30 -5.69
N VAL A 123 8.09 -14.13 -4.86
CA VAL A 123 6.78 -14.73 -5.06
C VAL A 123 6.07 -13.91 -6.13
N SER A 124 5.46 -14.55 -7.12
CA SER A 124 4.60 -13.85 -8.07
C SER A 124 3.47 -13.15 -7.33
N PRO A 125 3.02 -11.96 -7.78
CA PRO A 125 1.90 -11.27 -7.16
C PRO A 125 0.69 -12.19 -7.02
N LEU A 126 0.23 -12.39 -5.80
CA LEU A 126 -0.92 -13.25 -5.50
C LEU A 126 -2.22 -12.53 -5.85
N LEU A 127 -2.33 -11.26 -5.47
CA LEU A 127 -3.52 -10.46 -5.71
C LEU A 127 -3.53 -9.95 -7.14
N GLN A 128 -4.64 -10.17 -7.85
CA GLN A 128 -4.91 -9.64 -9.18
C GLN A 128 -5.89 -8.45 -9.12
N ALA A 129 -6.67 -8.37 -8.04
CA ALA A 129 -7.62 -7.29 -7.84
C ALA A 129 -6.88 -5.94 -7.65
N ARG A 130 -7.36 -4.91 -8.36
CA ARG A 130 -6.88 -3.53 -8.32
C ARG A 130 -8.00 -2.62 -7.81
N PHE A 131 -8.63 -3.04 -6.71
CA PHE A 131 -9.72 -2.27 -6.12
C PHE A 131 -9.20 -0.92 -5.63
N ASN A 132 -10.03 0.10 -5.74
CA ASN A 132 -9.74 1.46 -5.34
C ASN A 132 -10.75 1.93 -4.29
N GLN A 133 -10.56 3.12 -3.75
CA GLN A 133 -11.38 3.68 -2.68
C GLN A 133 -12.15 4.94 -3.08
N ASP A 134 -11.93 5.45 -4.30
CA ASP A 134 -12.49 6.71 -4.78
C ASP A 134 -13.67 6.49 -5.76
N SER A 135 -13.95 7.50 -6.58
CA SER A 135 -15.06 7.55 -7.54
C SER A 135 -15.33 6.22 -8.24
N SER A 136 -16.58 5.85 -8.29
CA SER A 136 -17.16 4.60 -8.77
C SER A 136 -16.93 3.37 -7.88
N TRP A 137 -15.91 3.36 -7.03
CA TRP A 137 -15.71 2.30 -6.04
C TRP A 137 -16.45 2.58 -4.73
N ASN A 138 -16.72 3.86 -4.47
CA ASN A 138 -17.31 4.38 -3.24
C ASN A 138 -18.81 4.67 -3.32
N ASP A 139 -19.50 4.27 -4.38
CA ASP A 139 -20.90 4.66 -4.64
C ASP A 139 -21.88 4.20 -3.55
N MET A 140 -21.53 3.21 -2.72
CA MET A 140 -22.32 2.79 -1.56
C MET A 140 -21.90 3.46 -0.24
N CYS A 141 -20.84 4.24 -0.26
CA CYS A 141 -20.41 5.01 0.91
C CYS A 141 -21.30 6.25 1.12
N PRO A 142 -21.27 6.87 2.31
CA PRO A 142 -22.05 8.08 2.57
C PRO A 142 -21.87 9.16 1.52
N GLU A 143 -22.98 9.78 1.12
CA GLU A 143 -22.97 10.88 0.16
C GLU A 143 -22.33 12.14 0.78
N ASP A 144 -21.46 12.78 0.01
CA ASP A 144 -20.90 14.09 0.29
C ASP A 144 -20.48 14.74 -1.03
N PRO A 145 -21.10 15.87 -1.41
CA PRO A 145 -20.81 16.54 -2.69
C PRO A 145 -19.34 16.96 -2.89
N ASP A 146 -18.61 17.14 -1.79
CA ASP A 146 -17.20 17.53 -1.81
C ASP A 146 -16.26 16.31 -1.90
N GLY A 147 -16.83 15.10 -1.81
CA GLY A 147 -16.09 13.84 -1.93
C GLY A 147 -15.91 13.37 -3.37
N PRO A 148 -15.01 12.40 -3.61
CA PRO A 148 -14.74 11.88 -4.94
C PRO A 148 -15.99 11.19 -5.54
N GLY A 149 -16.49 11.71 -6.63
CA GLY A 149 -17.70 11.20 -7.28
C GLY A 149 -19.01 11.51 -6.54
N GLY A 150 -18.97 12.35 -5.49
CA GLY A 150 -20.14 12.70 -4.69
C GLY A 150 -20.34 11.84 -3.44
N ASN A 151 -19.36 11.01 -3.09
CA ASN A 151 -19.34 10.15 -1.91
C ASN A 151 -18.00 10.26 -1.19
N VAL A 152 -17.95 9.90 0.08
CA VAL A 152 -16.70 9.82 0.85
C VAL A 152 -15.86 8.60 0.42
N TYR A 153 -14.56 8.61 0.69
CA TYR A 153 -13.68 7.48 0.40
C TYR A 153 -14.11 6.21 1.13
N VAL A 154 -13.96 5.06 0.47
CA VAL A 154 -14.16 3.73 1.12
C VAL A 154 -13.22 3.52 2.30
N GLY A 155 -11.95 3.92 2.14
CA GLY A 155 -10.86 3.73 3.10
C GLY A 155 -9.96 2.52 2.79
N CYS A 156 -8.65 2.73 2.91
CA CYS A 156 -7.62 1.76 2.54
C CYS A 156 -7.73 0.43 3.32
N VAL A 157 -8.14 0.47 4.59
CA VAL A 157 -8.39 -0.73 5.42
C VAL A 157 -9.43 -1.63 4.78
N ALA A 158 -10.56 -1.06 4.33
CA ALA A 158 -11.64 -1.80 3.70
C ALA A 158 -11.22 -2.37 2.34
N VAL A 159 -10.49 -1.58 1.54
CA VAL A 159 -9.96 -2.03 0.24
C VAL A 159 -9.02 -3.21 0.41
N ALA A 160 -8.09 -3.15 1.38
CA ALA A 160 -7.17 -4.25 1.64
C ALA A 160 -7.88 -5.53 2.08
N MET A 161 -8.90 -5.41 2.94
CA MET A 161 -9.75 -6.54 3.34
C MET A 161 -10.48 -7.14 2.14
N ALA A 162 -11.13 -6.31 1.35
CA ALA A 162 -11.92 -6.75 0.19
C ALA A 162 -11.04 -7.47 -0.86
N GLN A 163 -9.82 -7.00 -1.11
CA GLN A 163 -8.90 -7.66 -2.04
C GLN A 163 -8.46 -9.05 -1.54
N ILE A 164 -8.24 -9.23 -0.24
CA ILE A 164 -7.94 -10.54 0.36
C ILE A 164 -9.16 -11.47 0.24
N MET A 165 -10.35 -10.97 0.54
CA MET A 165 -11.58 -11.73 0.41
C MET A 165 -11.84 -12.15 -1.05
N HIS A 166 -11.60 -11.25 -1.99
CA HIS A 166 -11.69 -11.52 -3.42
C HIS A 166 -10.68 -12.58 -3.87
N TYR A 167 -9.44 -12.56 -3.40
CA TYR A 167 -8.43 -13.56 -3.70
C TYR A 167 -8.89 -14.99 -3.30
N TRP A 168 -9.50 -15.09 -2.13
CA TRP A 168 -10.00 -16.39 -1.63
C TRP A 168 -11.40 -16.72 -2.15
N SER A 169 -12.09 -15.78 -2.81
CA SER A 169 -13.53 -15.87 -3.11
C SER A 169 -14.33 -16.32 -1.88
N TYR A 170 -14.04 -15.69 -0.74
CA TYR A 170 -14.54 -16.13 0.57
C TYR A 170 -14.76 -14.96 1.54
N PRO A 171 -15.82 -15.00 2.37
CA PRO A 171 -16.94 -15.96 2.32
C PRO A 171 -17.97 -15.58 1.25
N GLU A 172 -18.76 -16.53 0.75
CA GLU A 172 -19.92 -16.20 -0.12
C GLU A 172 -21.04 -15.51 0.66
N VAL A 173 -21.21 -15.86 1.93
CA VAL A 173 -22.15 -15.23 2.86
C VAL A 173 -21.44 -14.99 4.18
N GLY A 174 -21.54 -13.78 4.72
CA GLY A 174 -20.95 -13.45 6.02
C GLY A 174 -21.80 -13.95 7.18
N TYR A 175 -21.50 -13.43 8.36
CA TYR A 175 -22.20 -13.79 9.59
C TYR A 175 -22.70 -12.54 10.32
N SER A 176 -23.97 -12.59 10.81
CA SER A 176 -24.55 -11.51 11.61
C SER A 176 -24.63 -10.16 10.88
N SER A 177 -24.77 -9.11 11.63
CA SER A 177 -24.82 -7.73 11.15
C SER A 177 -24.03 -6.82 12.09
N HIS A 178 -23.67 -5.65 11.61
CA HIS A 178 -23.02 -4.62 12.41
C HIS A 178 -23.49 -3.23 12.02
N GLY A 179 -23.52 -2.31 12.99
CA GLY A 179 -23.78 -0.91 12.72
C GLY A 179 -23.17 -0.01 13.79
N TYR A 180 -22.85 1.19 13.39
CA TYR A 180 -22.32 2.23 14.28
C TYR A 180 -22.81 3.61 13.80
N THR A 181 -22.77 4.59 14.69
CA THR A 181 -23.08 5.97 14.34
C THR A 181 -21.79 6.73 14.05
N HIS A 182 -21.64 7.18 12.79
CA HIS A 182 -20.59 8.10 12.40
C HIS A 182 -20.99 9.53 12.76
N ASN A 183 -20.04 10.33 13.26
CA ASN A 183 -20.35 11.69 13.77
C ASN A 183 -20.94 12.61 12.71
N GLN A 184 -20.45 12.54 11.46
CA GLN A 184 -20.88 13.41 10.36
C GLN A 184 -21.93 12.75 9.47
N TYR A 185 -21.81 11.45 9.18
CA TYR A 185 -22.60 10.74 8.17
C TYR A 185 -23.68 9.83 8.78
N GLY A 186 -23.97 9.95 10.07
CA GLY A 186 -25.08 9.26 10.73
C GLY A 186 -24.84 7.75 10.88
N TYR A 187 -25.93 6.99 10.92
CA TYR A 187 -25.91 5.57 11.20
C TYR A 187 -25.48 4.78 9.96
N GLN A 188 -24.41 4.00 10.10
CA GLN A 188 -23.89 3.08 9.09
C GLN A 188 -24.20 1.66 9.50
N TYR A 189 -24.64 0.83 8.54
CA TYR A 189 -25.10 -0.54 8.83
C TYR A 189 -24.81 -1.48 7.68
N ALA A 190 -24.45 -2.72 8.01
CA ALA A 190 -24.30 -3.83 7.08
C ALA A 190 -24.86 -5.13 7.70
N ASN A 191 -25.57 -5.91 6.90
CA ASN A 191 -26.06 -7.23 7.30
C ASN A 191 -25.31 -8.31 6.51
N PHE A 192 -24.15 -8.70 7.01
CA PHE A 192 -23.25 -9.66 6.35
C PHE A 192 -23.89 -11.03 6.19
N GLY A 193 -24.73 -11.45 7.15
CA GLY A 193 -25.43 -12.75 7.12
C GLY A 193 -26.59 -12.83 6.13
N ALA A 194 -27.04 -11.69 5.59
CA ALA A 194 -28.07 -11.63 4.58
C ALA A 194 -27.54 -11.27 3.18
N SER A 195 -26.25 -10.95 3.06
CA SER A 195 -25.61 -10.59 1.79
C SER A 195 -24.89 -11.79 1.19
N TYR A 196 -25.05 -11.95 -0.12
CA TYR A 196 -24.33 -12.94 -0.92
C TYR A 196 -23.26 -12.23 -1.76
N TYR A 197 -22.01 -12.54 -1.53
CA TYR A 197 -20.87 -11.94 -2.24
C TYR A 197 -20.51 -12.80 -3.45
N ASP A 198 -21.02 -12.41 -4.63
CA ASP A 198 -20.68 -13.10 -5.88
C ASP A 198 -19.36 -12.59 -6.46
N TYR A 199 -18.26 -13.20 -6.07
CA TYR A 199 -16.92 -12.84 -6.52
C TYR A 199 -16.72 -12.97 -8.03
N ASN A 200 -17.55 -13.76 -8.73
CA ASN A 200 -17.50 -13.84 -10.19
C ASN A 200 -18.02 -12.56 -10.87
N GLN A 201 -18.81 -11.77 -10.13
CA GLN A 201 -19.31 -10.48 -10.60
C GLN A 201 -18.42 -9.29 -10.14
N MET A 202 -17.25 -9.59 -9.53
CA MET A 202 -16.30 -8.57 -9.04
C MET A 202 -15.04 -8.56 -9.91
N PRO A 203 -15.01 -7.83 -11.04
CA PRO A 203 -13.83 -7.76 -11.91
C PRO A 203 -12.64 -7.12 -11.21
N ASN A 204 -11.43 -7.52 -11.60
CA ASN A 204 -10.19 -7.05 -10.97
C ASN A 204 -9.92 -5.54 -11.11
N THR A 205 -10.46 -4.87 -12.13
CA THR A 205 -10.00 -3.54 -12.54
C THR A 205 -11.07 -2.46 -12.63
N TYR A 206 -12.34 -2.81 -12.47
CA TYR A 206 -13.44 -1.86 -12.42
C TYR A 206 -14.52 -2.34 -11.43
N PRO A 207 -15.24 -1.42 -10.78
CA PRO A 207 -16.25 -1.77 -9.80
C PRO A 207 -17.56 -2.21 -10.47
N THR A 208 -18.26 -3.09 -9.76
CA THR A 208 -19.66 -3.43 -9.97
C THR A 208 -20.43 -3.17 -8.68
N SER A 209 -21.75 -3.30 -8.66
CA SER A 209 -22.56 -3.20 -7.44
C SER A 209 -22.09 -4.19 -6.36
N GLU A 210 -21.70 -5.41 -6.78
CA GLU A 210 -21.20 -6.46 -5.86
C GLU A 210 -19.86 -6.06 -5.25
N THR A 211 -18.96 -5.45 -6.05
CA THR A 211 -17.68 -4.94 -5.52
C THR A 211 -17.90 -3.79 -4.55
N GLN A 212 -18.79 -2.85 -4.89
CA GLN A 212 -19.14 -1.69 -4.05
C GLN A 212 -19.78 -2.13 -2.73
N GLU A 213 -20.68 -3.12 -2.76
CA GLU A 213 -21.29 -3.71 -1.56
C GLU A 213 -20.22 -4.34 -0.65
N LEU A 214 -19.32 -5.16 -1.21
CA LEU A 214 -18.23 -5.75 -0.45
C LEU A 214 -17.35 -4.68 0.21
N LEU A 215 -16.95 -3.66 -0.54
CA LEU A 215 -16.13 -2.55 -0.05
C LEU A 215 -16.82 -1.79 1.08
N TYR A 216 -18.09 -1.43 0.90
CA TYR A 216 -18.87 -0.75 1.94
C TYR A 216 -19.05 -1.62 3.19
N HIS A 217 -19.34 -2.91 3.02
CA HIS A 217 -19.46 -3.84 4.12
C HIS A 217 -18.13 -4.00 4.88
N CYS A 218 -17.01 -4.09 4.20
CA CYS A 218 -15.69 -4.05 4.84
C CYS A 218 -15.50 -2.75 5.64
N ALA A 219 -15.89 -1.59 5.09
CA ALA A 219 -15.78 -0.31 5.79
C ALA A 219 -16.68 -0.26 7.04
N VAL A 220 -17.93 -0.71 6.94
CA VAL A 220 -18.84 -0.76 8.10
C VAL A 220 -18.30 -1.69 9.18
N SER A 221 -17.77 -2.85 8.79
CA SER A 221 -17.26 -3.88 9.72
C SER A 221 -16.14 -3.39 10.64
N VAL A 222 -15.41 -2.36 10.24
CA VAL A 222 -14.29 -1.77 10.97
C VAL A 222 -14.58 -0.41 11.61
N ASN A 223 -15.86 0.01 11.64
CA ASN A 223 -16.27 1.35 12.08
C ASN A 223 -15.46 2.44 11.36
N MET A 224 -15.50 2.44 10.04
CA MET A 224 -14.72 3.39 9.23
C MET A 224 -15.00 4.83 9.65
N ASN A 225 -13.96 5.59 9.90
CA ASN A 225 -14.07 7.04 10.05
C ASN A 225 -14.06 7.66 8.66
N PHE A 226 -15.22 7.73 8.05
CA PHE A 226 -15.44 8.25 6.69
C PHE A 226 -15.08 9.72 6.56
N GLY A 227 -14.53 10.14 5.42
CA GLY A 227 -14.22 11.53 5.12
C GLY A 227 -13.93 11.80 3.65
N ILE A 228 -14.03 13.08 3.27
CA ILE A 228 -13.82 13.56 1.90
C ILE A 228 -12.33 13.62 1.48
N ASP A 229 -11.43 13.74 2.45
CA ASP A 229 -9.98 13.78 2.23
C ASP A 229 -9.33 12.41 2.45
N GLY A 230 -10.11 11.44 2.95
CA GLY A 230 -9.68 10.08 3.25
C GLY A 230 -10.50 9.45 4.36
N SER A 231 -10.61 8.13 4.35
CA SER A 231 -11.31 7.34 5.36
C SER A 231 -10.36 6.38 6.03
N GLY A 232 -10.45 6.23 7.35
CA GLY A 232 -9.49 5.46 8.13
C GLY A 232 -10.11 4.58 9.21
N SER A 233 -9.42 3.49 9.54
CA SER A 233 -9.72 2.63 10.66
C SER A 233 -8.44 1.95 11.17
N GLN A 234 -8.56 1.15 12.24
CA GLN A 234 -7.43 0.45 12.86
C GLN A 234 -7.30 -0.98 12.31
N THR A 235 -6.07 -1.45 12.10
CA THR A 235 -5.76 -2.81 11.62
C THR A 235 -6.31 -3.90 12.54
N SER A 236 -6.25 -3.70 13.85
CA SER A 236 -6.84 -4.63 14.81
C SER A 236 -8.34 -4.84 14.64
N ARG A 237 -9.07 -3.82 14.14
CA ARG A 237 -10.49 -3.94 13.77
C ARG A 237 -10.66 -4.79 12.52
N ALA A 238 -9.78 -4.67 11.53
CA ALA A 238 -9.80 -5.51 10.33
C ALA A 238 -9.68 -6.99 10.69
N ARG A 239 -8.68 -7.37 11.52
CA ARG A 239 -8.54 -8.74 12.01
C ARG A 239 -9.81 -9.25 12.71
N ASN A 240 -10.38 -8.45 13.61
CA ASN A 240 -11.58 -8.82 14.33
C ASN A 240 -12.79 -8.95 13.40
N ALA A 241 -12.94 -8.06 12.42
CA ALA A 241 -14.02 -8.11 11.43
C ALA A 241 -13.92 -9.36 10.55
N MET A 242 -12.71 -9.69 10.07
CA MET A 242 -12.48 -10.91 9.29
C MET A 242 -12.94 -12.18 10.04
N ARG A 243 -12.69 -12.24 11.34
CA ARG A 243 -13.14 -13.36 12.19
C ARG A 243 -14.64 -13.33 12.46
N ASN A 244 -15.17 -12.20 12.89
CA ASN A 244 -16.50 -12.10 13.47
C ASN A 244 -17.61 -12.03 12.43
N TYR A 245 -17.35 -11.37 11.30
CA TYR A 245 -18.35 -11.11 10.26
C TYR A 245 -18.08 -11.87 8.96
N PHE A 246 -16.80 -12.07 8.61
CA PHE A 246 -16.42 -12.74 7.37
C PHE A 246 -15.91 -14.17 7.56
N ILE A 247 -16.11 -14.74 8.74
CA ILE A 247 -15.93 -16.17 9.08
C ILE A 247 -14.54 -16.72 8.75
N PHE A 248 -13.53 -15.87 8.67
CA PHE A 248 -12.14 -16.33 8.57
C PHE A 248 -11.73 -17.03 9.87
N LYS A 249 -10.78 -17.95 9.76
CA LYS A 249 -10.34 -18.75 10.90
C LYS A 249 -9.83 -17.89 12.05
N ASN A 250 -9.98 -18.38 13.27
CA ASN A 250 -9.50 -17.70 14.48
C ASN A 250 -7.98 -17.66 14.62
N ASP A 251 -7.25 -18.38 13.76
CA ASP A 251 -5.78 -18.39 13.71
C ASP A 251 -5.17 -17.28 12.83
N ILE A 252 -6.00 -16.40 12.26
CA ILE A 252 -5.49 -15.12 11.73
C ILE A 252 -4.80 -14.37 12.87
N ASP A 253 -3.51 -14.13 12.71
CA ASP A 253 -2.72 -13.43 13.71
C ASP A 253 -2.22 -12.06 13.20
N GLU A 254 -1.92 -11.19 14.13
CA GLU A 254 -1.34 -9.87 13.90
C GLU A 254 0.03 -9.83 14.56
N ILE A 255 1.04 -9.57 13.78
CA ILE A 255 2.41 -9.50 14.25
C ILE A 255 2.98 -8.10 14.02
N SER A 256 3.75 -7.60 14.97
CA SER A 256 4.47 -6.33 14.82
C SER A 256 5.91 -6.58 14.39
N ALA A 257 6.37 -5.84 13.38
CA ALA A 257 7.77 -5.89 12.94
C ALA A 257 8.76 -5.63 14.08
N SER A 258 8.38 -4.78 15.04
CA SER A 258 9.20 -4.44 16.22
C SER A 258 9.45 -5.61 17.18
N SER A 259 8.66 -6.68 17.07
CA SER A 259 8.80 -7.89 17.91
C SER A 259 9.80 -8.91 17.37
N TYR A 260 10.38 -8.65 16.21
CA TYR A 260 11.25 -9.57 15.49
C TYR A 260 12.50 -8.87 14.96
N SER A 261 13.60 -9.59 14.75
CA SER A 261 14.67 -9.08 13.91
C SER A 261 14.20 -8.96 12.45
N SER A 262 14.80 -8.07 11.68
CA SER A 262 14.45 -7.87 10.26
C SER A 262 14.48 -9.16 9.44
N THR A 263 15.41 -10.07 9.77
CA THR A 263 15.51 -11.38 9.10
C THR A 263 14.37 -12.31 9.50
N GLN A 264 14.02 -12.37 10.77
CA GLN A 264 12.90 -13.19 11.26
C GLN A 264 11.58 -12.71 10.67
N TYR A 265 11.33 -11.39 10.73
CA TYR A 265 10.11 -10.80 10.17
C TYR A 265 9.97 -11.07 8.69
N ARG A 266 11.04 -10.85 7.91
CA ARG A 266 11.06 -11.15 6.47
C ARG A 266 10.77 -12.64 6.19
N ASN A 267 11.37 -13.55 6.96
CA ASN A 267 11.15 -14.99 6.78
C ASN A 267 9.70 -15.38 7.07
N ILE A 268 9.05 -14.76 8.07
CA ILE A 268 7.62 -14.98 8.35
C ILE A 268 6.78 -14.55 7.14
N LEU A 269 6.96 -13.31 6.64
CA LEU A 269 6.22 -12.81 5.49
C LEU A 269 6.45 -13.68 4.24
N GLN A 270 7.70 -14.04 3.97
CA GLN A 270 8.06 -14.86 2.82
C GLN A 270 7.47 -16.27 2.91
N ASN A 271 7.41 -16.84 4.10
CA ASN A 271 6.81 -18.15 4.30
C ASN A 271 5.30 -18.13 4.00
N GLU A 272 4.57 -17.11 4.45
CA GLU A 272 3.16 -16.94 4.14
C GLU A 272 2.93 -16.80 2.63
N LEU A 273 3.71 -15.95 1.97
CA LEU A 273 3.60 -15.74 0.53
C LEU A 273 3.97 -17.01 -0.27
N ASN A 274 4.97 -17.78 0.16
CA ASN A 274 5.33 -19.07 -0.46
C ASN A 274 4.22 -20.13 -0.32
N LEU A 275 3.37 -19.99 0.68
CA LEU A 275 2.19 -20.82 0.90
C LEU A 275 0.93 -20.27 0.19
N ASN A 276 1.12 -19.28 -0.71
CA ASN A 276 0.05 -18.58 -1.41
C ASN A 276 -0.98 -17.92 -0.46
N ARG A 277 -0.52 -17.42 0.67
CA ARG A 277 -1.36 -16.69 1.62
C ARG A 277 -1.06 -15.19 1.53
N PRO A 278 -1.99 -14.37 1.00
CA PRO A 278 -1.81 -12.94 0.94
C PRO A 278 -1.79 -12.32 2.34
N LEU A 279 -1.04 -11.23 2.47
CA LEU A 279 -0.83 -10.55 3.73
C LEU A 279 -1.55 -9.20 3.73
N TYR A 280 -2.21 -8.89 4.83
CA TYR A 280 -2.61 -7.53 5.16
C TYR A 280 -1.44 -6.88 5.90
N VAL A 281 -0.90 -5.80 5.35
CA VAL A 281 0.22 -5.07 5.93
C VAL A 281 -0.18 -3.61 6.12
N ASP A 282 0.09 -3.06 7.30
CA ASP A 282 0.05 -1.63 7.52
C ASP A 282 1.45 -1.10 7.88
N GLY A 283 1.67 0.18 7.65
CA GLY A 283 2.88 0.90 8.01
C GLY A 283 2.51 2.11 8.87
N CYS A 284 3.16 2.24 10.01
CA CYS A 284 3.12 3.44 10.87
C CYS A 284 4.38 4.24 10.68
#